data_df75f9cd33045689fd45b207ac4c4c31
#
_entry.id   df75f9cd33045689fd45b207ac4c4c31
#
_cell.length_a   1.000
_cell.length_b   1.000
_cell.length_c   1.000
_cell.angle_alpha   90.00
_cell.angle_beta   90.00
_cell.angle_gamma   90.00
#
_symmetry.space_group_name_H-M   'P 1'
#
loop_
_entity.id
_entity.type
_entity.pdbx_description
1 polymer ?
#
loop_
_entity_poly.entity_id
_entity_poly.type
_entity_poly.pdbx_seq_one_letter_code
_entity_poly.pdbx_strand_id
1 'polypeptide(L)'
;MIARRALSDPSRTVREIYRRLSLAWGPQHWWPAESPFEVVVGAFLTQNTSWTNVEKAIAGLRAAGALSAQGVRELGIHELEQLIRPSGYFRQKAKRLKEFVKFLDSRYGGSVEKMLQQPTAHIREELLVLNGIGPETADSILLYAGSHPIFVVDAYSRRVLERHEAVSANAKYDEIREIVERALQREAATTRPGLESLSENRPVVHPASAMSMMSRDARVQVLNEMHGLFVQLGKHHCAKKEPACDRCPLGDLLGHPTGRDTSRNRRARAARRQGAAKEKSRKWRV
;
A
#
# COMPACT_ATOMS: atom_id res chain seq x y z
N MET A 1 10.32 14.11 -34.34
CA MET A 1 10.84 12.92 -33.63
C MET A 1 11.47 13.38 -32.32
N ILE A 2 10.72 13.33 -31.21
CA ILE A 2 11.27 13.62 -29.88
C ILE A 2 12.00 12.36 -29.43
N ALA A 3 13.32 12.47 -29.30
CA ALA A 3 14.15 11.38 -28.82
C ALA A 3 13.60 10.91 -27.46
N ARG A 4 13.14 9.65 -27.37
CA ARG A 4 12.88 8.98 -26.10
C ARG A 4 14.17 9.01 -25.30
N ARG A 5 14.19 9.84 -24.25
CA ARG A 5 15.27 9.84 -23.27
C ARG A 5 15.39 8.40 -22.76
N ALA A 6 16.56 7.80 -22.93
CA ALA A 6 16.82 6.46 -22.42
C ALA A 6 16.35 6.40 -20.96
N LEU A 7 15.57 5.37 -20.61
CA LEU A 7 15.11 5.10 -19.25
C LEU A 7 16.32 5.29 -18.33
N SER A 8 16.28 6.29 -17.47
CA SER A 8 17.25 6.43 -16.39
C SER A 8 17.24 5.10 -15.62
N ASP A 9 18.41 4.64 -15.17
CA ASP A 9 18.52 3.40 -14.39
C ASP A 9 17.34 3.28 -13.41
N PRO A 10 16.43 2.29 -13.56
CA PRO A 10 15.25 2.13 -12.71
C PRO A 10 15.60 2.14 -11.23
N SER A 11 16.72 1.52 -10.87
CA SER A 11 17.19 1.47 -9.50
C SER A 11 17.57 2.86 -8.96
N ARG A 12 18.12 3.73 -9.80
CA ARG A 12 18.42 5.12 -9.40
C ARG A 12 17.13 5.91 -9.14
N THR A 13 16.14 5.77 -10.01
CA THR A 13 14.83 6.42 -9.84
C THR A 13 14.14 5.96 -8.54
N VAL A 14 14.12 4.65 -8.28
CA VAL A 14 13.53 4.09 -7.05
C VAL A 14 14.23 4.63 -5.80
N ARG A 15 15.57 4.65 -5.77
CA ARG A 15 16.33 5.20 -4.63
C ARG A 15 16.05 6.67 -4.41
N GLU A 16 15.99 7.47 -5.49
CA GLU A 16 15.71 8.90 -5.37
C GLU A 16 14.28 9.16 -4.86
N ILE A 17 13.29 8.37 -5.31
CA ILE A 17 11.93 8.39 -4.78
C ILE A 17 11.94 8.10 -3.26
N TYR A 18 12.58 7.01 -2.84
CA TYR A 18 12.69 6.64 -1.43
C TYR A 18 13.31 7.76 -0.60
N ARG A 19 14.47 8.27 -1.03
CA ARG A 19 15.19 9.33 -0.33
C ARG A 19 14.34 10.59 -0.16
N ARG A 20 13.66 11.06 -1.21
CA ARG A 20 12.82 12.27 -1.16
C ARG A 20 11.60 12.10 -0.28
N LEU A 21 10.90 10.98 -0.39
CA LEU A 21 9.73 10.73 0.43
C LEU A 21 10.10 10.55 1.91
N SER A 22 11.20 9.84 2.20
CA SER A 22 11.69 9.68 3.58
C SER A 22 12.10 11.00 4.20
N LEU A 23 12.76 11.90 3.43
CA LEU A 23 13.08 13.24 3.91
C LEU A 23 11.84 14.11 4.14
N ALA A 24 10.84 14.01 3.26
CA ALA A 24 9.63 14.82 3.35
C ALA A 24 8.70 14.38 4.49
N TRP A 25 8.60 13.08 4.75
CA TRP A 25 7.56 12.55 5.64
C TRP A 25 8.07 11.68 6.79
N GLY A 26 9.33 11.27 6.75
CA GLY A 26 9.95 10.43 7.78
C GLY A 26 9.33 9.03 7.89
N PRO A 27 9.53 8.35 9.03
CA PRO A 27 9.03 7.01 9.28
C PRO A 27 7.50 6.95 9.21
N GLN A 28 6.97 5.89 8.57
CA GLN A 28 5.54 5.72 8.34
C GLN A 28 4.84 4.86 9.38
N HIS A 29 5.59 4.07 10.16
CA HIS A 29 5.06 3.14 11.17
C HIS A 29 3.97 2.22 10.59
N TRP A 30 4.21 1.75 9.40
CA TRP A 30 3.33 0.85 8.68
C TRP A 30 3.67 -0.60 9.04
N TRP A 31 2.76 -1.47 9.32
CA TRP A 31 1.31 -1.61 9.26
C TRP A 31 0.69 -1.49 10.66
N PRO A 32 -0.50 -0.83 10.84
CA PRO A 32 -1.15 -0.71 12.14
C PRO A 32 -1.86 -2.01 12.52
N ALA A 33 -1.25 -2.83 13.39
CA ALA A 33 -1.81 -4.05 13.94
C ALA A 33 -1.15 -4.39 15.28
N GLU A 34 -1.84 -5.15 16.12
CA GLU A 34 -1.34 -5.57 17.44
C GLU A 34 -0.72 -6.98 17.42
N SER A 35 -0.99 -7.77 16.38
CA SER A 35 -0.45 -9.13 16.25
C SER A 35 -0.22 -9.54 14.80
N PRO A 36 0.61 -10.57 14.55
CA PRO A 36 0.78 -11.15 13.21
C PRO A 36 -0.53 -11.65 12.60
N PHE A 37 -1.41 -12.27 13.41
CA PHE A 37 -2.71 -12.73 12.92
C PHE A 37 -3.63 -11.57 12.52
N GLU A 38 -3.59 -10.45 13.24
CA GLU A 38 -4.33 -9.25 12.86
C GLU A 38 -3.86 -8.68 11.52
N VAL A 39 -2.54 -8.70 11.25
CA VAL A 39 -2.00 -8.35 9.92
C VAL A 39 -2.58 -9.25 8.84
N VAL A 40 -2.60 -10.56 9.06
CA VAL A 40 -3.20 -11.53 8.12
C VAL A 40 -4.66 -11.19 7.86
N VAL A 41 -5.46 -11.00 8.90
CA VAL A 41 -6.87 -10.61 8.76
C VAL A 41 -7.00 -9.31 7.98
N GLY A 42 -6.20 -8.29 8.32
CA GLY A 42 -6.17 -7.02 7.61
C GLY A 42 -5.86 -7.17 6.12
N ALA A 43 -4.89 -8.02 5.75
CA ALA A 43 -4.52 -8.29 4.37
C ALA A 43 -5.67 -8.95 3.57
N PHE A 44 -6.43 -9.87 4.18
CA PHE A 44 -7.65 -10.41 3.56
C PHE A 44 -8.76 -9.38 3.43
N LEU A 45 -8.96 -8.58 4.47
CA LEU A 45 -10.09 -7.66 4.52
C LEU A 45 -9.89 -6.40 3.68
N THR A 46 -8.64 -5.98 3.40
CA THR A 46 -8.37 -4.77 2.60
C THR A 46 -8.64 -4.93 1.10
N GLN A 47 -8.83 -6.16 0.62
CA GLN A 47 -9.11 -6.42 -0.79
C GLN A 47 -10.38 -5.70 -1.26
N ASN A 48 -10.24 -4.80 -2.23
CA ASN A 48 -11.35 -4.02 -2.83
C ASN A 48 -12.21 -3.24 -1.81
N THR A 49 -11.63 -2.70 -0.75
CA THR A 49 -12.33 -1.85 0.21
C THR A 49 -11.41 -0.75 0.77
N SER A 50 -12.00 0.23 1.45
CA SER A 50 -11.23 1.28 2.15
C SER A 50 -10.71 0.77 3.48
N TRP A 51 -9.56 1.32 3.92
CA TRP A 51 -8.98 0.99 5.22
C TRP A 51 -9.95 1.24 6.39
N THR A 52 -10.72 2.33 6.37
CA THR A 52 -11.74 2.62 7.38
C THR A 52 -12.77 1.50 7.54
N ASN A 53 -13.11 0.80 6.46
CA ASN A 53 -14.02 -0.35 6.54
C ASN A 53 -13.31 -1.59 7.12
N VAL A 54 -12.01 -1.74 6.85
CA VAL A 54 -11.18 -2.80 7.46
C VAL A 54 -11.10 -2.60 8.97
N GLU A 55 -10.84 -1.39 9.43
CA GLU A 55 -10.77 -1.03 10.85
C GLU A 55 -12.08 -1.37 11.59
N LYS A 56 -13.24 -1.07 11.00
CA LYS A 56 -14.55 -1.43 11.55
C LYS A 56 -14.71 -2.95 11.68
N ALA A 57 -14.29 -3.71 10.68
CA ALA A 57 -14.37 -5.16 10.70
C ALA A 57 -13.41 -5.77 11.73
N ILE A 58 -12.19 -5.27 11.83
CA ILE A 58 -11.20 -5.68 12.84
C ILE A 58 -11.72 -5.35 14.25
N ALA A 59 -12.30 -4.17 14.46
CA ALA A 59 -12.90 -3.80 15.74
C ALA A 59 -14.04 -4.74 16.13
N GLY A 60 -14.87 -5.16 15.17
CA GLY A 60 -15.94 -6.15 15.40
C GLY A 60 -15.36 -7.51 15.83
N LEU A 61 -14.35 -8.02 15.13
CA LEU A 61 -13.68 -9.28 15.49
C LEU A 61 -13.01 -9.18 16.87
N ARG A 62 -12.37 -8.06 17.19
CA ARG A 62 -11.72 -7.82 18.48
C ARG A 62 -12.73 -7.79 19.61
N ALA A 63 -13.86 -7.09 19.45
CA ALA A 63 -14.93 -7.02 20.45
C ALA A 63 -15.57 -8.40 20.72
N ALA A 64 -15.63 -9.27 19.71
CA ALA A 64 -16.11 -10.64 19.83
C ALA A 64 -15.05 -11.63 20.37
N GLY A 65 -13.82 -11.16 20.72
CA GLY A 65 -12.72 -12.04 21.12
C GLY A 65 -12.20 -12.97 20.00
N ALA A 66 -12.57 -12.69 18.75
CA ALA A 66 -12.38 -13.59 17.61
C ALA A 66 -11.18 -13.21 16.71
N LEU A 67 -10.35 -12.23 17.11
CA LEU A 67 -9.20 -11.78 16.32
C LEU A 67 -7.95 -12.66 16.58
N SER A 68 -8.14 -13.96 16.43
CA SER A 68 -7.11 -15.00 16.54
C SER A 68 -7.47 -16.20 15.65
N ALA A 69 -6.48 -17.07 15.35
CA ALA A 69 -6.75 -18.30 14.60
C ALA A 69 -7.80 -19.18 15.31
N GLN A 70 -7.71 -19.28 16.64
CA GLN A 70 -8.70 -20.00 17.44
C GLN A 70 -10.07 -19.35 17.35
N GLY A 71 -10.19 -18.04 17.57
CA GLY A 71 -11.45 -17.35 17.50
C GLY A 71 -12.14 -17.47 16.13
N VAL A 72 -11.39 -17.29 15.04
CA VAL A 72 -11.92 -17.52 13.68
C VAL A 72 -12.33 -18.98 13.49
N ARG A 73 -11.63 -19.95 14.07
CA ARG A 73 -11.97 -21.39 13.98
C ARG A 73 -13.30 -21.69 14.66
N GLU A 74 -13.54 -21.15 15.84
CA GLU A 74 -14.70 -21.40 16.68
C GLU A 74 -15.97 -20.69 16.18
N LEU A 75 -15.85 -19.50 15.60
CA LEU A 75 -16.99 -18.77 15.04
C LEU A 75 -17.73 -19.60 13.99
N GLY A 76 -19.07 -19.55 14.00
CA GLY A 76 -19.88 -19.98 12.86
C GLY A 76 -19.62 -19.11 11.63
N ILE A 77 -19.80 -19.69 10.41
CA ILE A 77 -19.54 -18.94 9.17
C ILE A 77 -20.41 -17.67 9.08
N HIS A 78 -21.68 -17.76 9.45
CA HIS A 78 -22.61 -16.63 9.40
C HIS A 78 -22.26 -15.55 10.42
N GLU A 79 -21.77 -15.92 11.60
CA GLU A 79 -21.33 -14.98 12.62
C GLU A 79 -20.06 -14.23 12.14
N LEU A 80 -19.07 -14.96 11.59
CA LEU A 80 -17.90 -14.35 10.99
C LEU A 80 -18.29 -13.37 9.86
N GLU A 81 -19.23 -13.75 8.99
CA GLU A 81 -19.76 -12.89 7.93
C GLU A 81 -20.32 -11.58 8.47
N GLN A 82 -21.08 -11.62 9.57
CA GLN A 82 -21.66 -10.42 10.18
C GLN A 82 -20.58 -9.50 10.76
N LEU A 83 -19.60 -10.06 11.47
CA LEU A 83 -18.52 -9.29 12.08
C LEU A 83 -17.67 -8.56 11.04
N ILE A 84 -17.37 -9.21 9.90
CA ILE A 84 -16.55 -8.61 8.83
C ILE A 84 -17.36 -7.91 7.73
N ARG A 85 -18.68 -7.79 7.88
CA ARG A 85 -19.58 -7.17 6.89
C ARG A 85 -19.12 -5.78 6.40
N PRO A 86 -18.58 -4.90 7.26
CA PRO A 86 -18.10 -3.59 6.81
C PRO A 86 -17.05 -3.67 5.72
N SER A 87 -16.24 -4.74 5.64
CA SER A 87 -15.17 -4.88 4.66
C SER A 87 -15.64 -5.12 3.22
N GLY A 88 -16.95 -5.33 2.97
CA GLY A 88 -17.48 -5.70 1.65
C GLY A 88 -17.05 -7.10 1.20
N TYR A 89 -17.75 -7.69 0.26
CA TYR A 89 -17.50 -9.08 -0.20
C TYR A 89 -17.32 -10.08 0.95
N PHE A 90 -17.96 -9.81 2.06
CA PHE A 90 -17.74 -10.44 3.37
C PHE A 90 -17.97 -11.96 3.35
N ARG A 91 -18.91 -12.49 2.56
CA ARG A 91 -19.13 -13.94 2.44
C ARG A 91 -17.92 -14.66 1.86
N GLN A 92 -17.33 -14.11 0.81
CA GLN A 92 -16.10 -14.68 0.21
C GLN A 92 -14.91 -14.52 1.15
N LYS A 93 -14.77 -13.37 1.82
CA LYS A 93 -13.69 -13.11 2.79
C LYS A 93 -13.80 -14.02 4.00
N ALA A 94 -14.98 -14.24 4.54
CA ALA A 94 -15.21 -15.19 5.64
C ALA A 94 -14.82 -16.61 5.26
N LYS A 95 -15.23 -17.07 4.08
CA LYS A 95 -14.81 -18.39 3.55
C LYS A 95 -13.30 -18.50 3.45
N ARG A 96 -12.63 -17.51 2.85
CA ARG A 96 -11.18 -17.49 2.68
C ARG A 96 -10.43 -17.46 4.03
N LEU A 97 -10.91 -16.69 5.01
CA LEU A 97 -10.34 -16.70 6.36
C LEU A 97 -10.47 -18.07 7.03
N LYS A 98 -11.61 -18.73 6.88
CA LYS A 98 -11.79 -20.12 7.36
C LYS A 98 -10.86 -21.10 6.64
N GLU A 99 -10.68 -20.97 5.33
CA GLU A 99 -9.76 -21.78 4.55
C GLU A 99 -8.31 -21.55 4.99
N PHE A 100 -7.93 -20.31 5.25
CA PHE A 100 -6.61 -19.98 5.78
C PHE A 100 -6.38 -20.59 7.17
N VAL A 101 -7.35 -20.52 8.09
CA VAL A 101 -7.22 -21.15 9.41
C VAL A 101 -7.10 -22.68 9.29
N LYS A 102 -7.87 -23.32 8.41
CA LYS A 102 -7.72 -24.77 8.12
C LYS A 102 -6.32 -25.10 7.57
N PHE A 103 -5.77 -24.27 6.72
CA PHE A 103 -4.40 -24.40 6.24
C PHE A 103 -3.39 -24.31 7.38
N LEU A 104 -3.52 -23.31 8.26
CA LEU A 104 -2.67 -23.20 9.46
C LEU A 104 -2.76 -24.45 10.35
N ASP A 105 -3.96 -24.96 10.57
CA ASP A 105 -4.18 -26.15 11.41
C ASP A 105 -3.47 -27.36 10.83
N SER A 106 -3.63 -27.60 9.53
CA SER A 106 -3.10 -28.79 8.86
C SER A 106 -1.58 -28.77 8.67
N ARG A 107 -0.99 -27.58 8.47
CA ARG A 107 0.43 -27.45 8.12
C ARG A 107 1.31 -26.98 9.28
N TYR A 108 0.76 -26.17 10.17
CA TYR A 108 1.52 -25.45 11.21
C TYR A 108 0.94 -25.60 12.62
N GLY A 109 0.00 -26.53 12.83
CA GLY A 109 -0.63 -26.78 14.14
C GLY A 109 -1.41 -25.56 14.65
N GLY A 110 -1.96 -24.77 13.75
CA GLY A 110 -2.74 -23.57 14.07
C GLY A 110 -1.93 -22.32 14.39
N SER A 111 -0.58 -22.36 14.29
CA SER A 111 0.28 -21.22 14.61
C SER A 111 0.70 -20.44 13.38
N VAL A 112 0.35 -19.16 13.36
CA VAL A 112 0.82 -18.22 12.36
C VAL A 112 2.31 -17.94 12.49
N GLU A 113 2.85 -17.96 13.73
CA GLU A 113 4.26 -17.73 14.01
C GLU A 113 5.13 -18.86 13.43
N LYS A 114 4.71 -20.12 13.59
CA LYS A 114 5.41 -21.27 12.97
C LYS A 114 5.41 -21.19 11.45
N MET A 115 4.31 -20.75 10.86
CA MET A 115 4.22 -20.49 9.43
C MET A 115 5.23 -19.41 9.00
N LEU A 116 5.24 -18.28 9.70
CA LEU A 116 6.08 -17.14 9.37
C LEU A 116 7.58 -17.35 9.65
N GLN A 117 7.96 -18.40 10.36
CA GLN A 117 9.36 -18.81 10.54
C GLN A 117 9.92 -19.62 9.37
N GLN A 118 9.09 -20.00 8.41
CA GLN A 118 9.53 -20.75 7.23
C GLN A 118 10.27 -19.84 6.24
N PRO A 119 11.11 -20.38 5.35
CA PRO A 119 11.78 -19.60 4.30
C PRO A 119 10.79 -18.83 3.42
N THR A 120 11.13 -17.59 3.08
CA THR A 120 10.25 -16.66 2.32
C THR A 120 9.67 -17.29 1.06
N ALA A 121 10.50 -17.94 0.24
CA ALA A 121 10.05 -18.55 -1.01
C ALA A 121 9.03 -19.66 -0.76
N HIS A 122 9.31 -20.53 0.22
CA HIS A 122 8.45 -21.66 0.57
C HIS A 122 7.07 -21.21 1.02
N ILE A 123 7.00 -20.29 1.99
CA ILE A 123 5.70 -19.84 2.49
C ILE A 123 4.94 -18.99 1.46
N ARG A 124 5.66 -18.23 0.61
CA ARG A 124 5.03 -17.52 -0.49
C ARG A 124 4.33 -18.46 -1.47
N GLU A 125 4.98 -19.54 -1.84
CA GLU A 125 4.38 -20.56 -2.72
C GLU A 125 3.14 -21.19 -2.08
N GLU A 126 3.20 -21.56 -0.80
CA GLU A 126 2.05 -22.12 -0.10
C GLU A 126 0.88 -21.14 0.01
N LEU A 127 1.15 -19.86 0.30
CA LEU A 127 0.12 -18.83 0.36
C LEU A 127 -0.55 -18.61 -1.00
N LEU A 128 0.21 -18.61 -2.09
CA LEU A 128 -0.31 -18.38 -3.44
C LEU A 128 -1.23 -19.52 -3.95
N VAL A 129 -1.15 -20.71 -3.37
CA VAL A 129 -2.07 -21.82 -3.69
C VAL A 129 -3.43 -21.63 -3.04
N LEU A 130 -3.52 -20.82 -1.96
CA LEU A 130 -4.78 -20.60 -1.24
C LEU A 130 -5.73 -19.71 -2.06
N ASN A 131 -7.00 -20.12 -2.09
CA ASN A 131 -8.00 -19.39 -2.85
C ASN A 131 -8.16 -17.95 -2.37
N GLY A 132 -7.99 -17.01 -3.28
CA GLY A 132 -8.13 -15.57 -3.02
C GLY A 132 -6.92 -14.91 -2.37
N ILE A 133 -5.79 -15.59 -2.29
CA ILE A 133 -4.49 -14.98 -2.01
C ILE A 133 -3.73 -14.80 -3.32
N GLY A 134 -3.61 -13.54 -3.75
CA GLY A 134 -2.71 -13.17 -4.84
C GLY A 134 -1.36 -12.68 -4.31
N PRO A 135 -0.41 -12.34 -5.22
CA PRO A 135 0.93 -11.89 -4.83
C PRO A 135 0.90 -10.72 -3.85
N GLU A 136 0.05 -9.70 -4.05
CA GLU A 136 -0.07 -8.55 -3.15
C GLU A 136 -0.46 -8.98 -1.71
N THR A 137 -1.41 -9.90 -1.57
CA THR A 137 -1.86 -10.37 -0.25
C THR A 137 -0.80 -11.26 0.41
N ALA A 138 -0.18 -12.17 -0.35
CA ALA A 138 0.88 -13.03 0.16
C ALA A 138 2.07 -12.21 0.65
N ASP A 139 2.54 -11.27 -0.18
CA ASP A 139 3.71 -10.45 0.13
C ASP A 139 3.41 -9.45 1.28
N SER A 140 2.14 -8.98 1.42
CA SER A 140 1.72 -8.20 2.59
C SER A 140 1.80 -9.01 3.89
N ILE A 141 1.34 -10.25 3.89
CA ILE A 141 1.46 -11.15 5.04
C ILE A 141 2.94 -11.37 5.39
N LEU A 142 3.75 -11.68 4.39
CA LEU A 142 5.18 -11.93 4.58
C LEU A 142 5.93 -10.72 5.12
N LEU A 143 5.76 -9.56 4.51
CA LEU A 143 6.47 -8.34 4.91
C LEU A 143 6.04 -7.85 6.30
N TYR A 144 4.73 -7.74 6.54
CA TYR A 144 4.21 -7.07 7.73
C TYR A 144 4.02 -7.98 8.93
N ALA A 145 3.56 -9.22 8.73
CA ALA A 145 3.42 -10.18 9.82
C ALA A 145 4.70 -10.96 10.09
N GLY A 146 5.42 -11.34 9.02
CA GLY A 146 6.56 -12.25 9.10
C GLY A 146 7.93 -11.56 9.10
N SER A 147 8.00 -10.25 8.86
CA SER A 147 9.28 -9.54 8.69
C SER A 147 10.18 -10.18 7.62
N HIS A 148 9.60 -10.70 6.55
CA HIS A 148 10.34 -11.21 5.41
C HIS A 148 10.81 -10.07 4.50
N PRO A 149 12.02 -10.14 3.91
CA PRO A 149 12.56 -9.09 3.06
C PRO A 149 11.97 -9.14 1.63
N ILE A 150 10.68 -8.94 1.53
CA ILE A 150 9.91 -8.95 0.28
C ILE A 150 9.15 -7.62 0.12
N PHE A 151 9.05 -7.09 -1.10
CA PHE A 151 8.36 -5.83 -1.36
C PHE A 151 6.93 -6.08 -1.84
N VAL A 152 5.99 -5.28 -1.35
CA VAL A 152 4.57 -5.33 -1.76
C VAL A 152 4.33 -4.37 -2.91
N VAL A 153 3.77 -4.87 -4.02
CA VAL A 153 3.38 -4.07 -5.18
C VAL A 153 1.87 -3.91 -5.21
N ASP A 154 1.39 -2.80 -4.67
CA ASP A 154 -0.02 -2.43 -4.73
C ASP A 154 -0.34 -1.47 -5.90
N ALA A 155 -1.59 -1.06 -6.01
CA ALA A 155 -2.01 -0.11 -7.05
C ALA A 155 -1.36 1.28 -6.90
N TYR A 156 -0.94 1.68 -5.70
CA TYR A 156 -0.27 2.96 -5.47
C TYR A 156 1.19 2.90 -5.91
N SER A 157 1.94 1.89 -5.45
CA SER A 157 3.34 1.68 -5.80
C SER A 157 3.53 1.51 -7.31
N ARG A 158 2.71 0.65 -7.95
CA ARG A 158 2.70 0.51 -9.41
C ARG A 158 2.52 1.85 -10.11
N ARG A 159 1.48 2.60 -9.77
CA ARG A 159 1.16 3.89 -10.41
C ARG A 159 2.26 4.94 -10.25
N VAL A 160 2.88 5.01 -9.07
CA VAL A 160 3.98 5.94 -8.83
C VAL A 160 5.19 5.55 -9.67
N LEU A 161 5.58 4.28 -9.65
CA LEU A 161 6.74 3.78 -10.39
C LEU A 161 6.56 3.92 -11.92
N GLU A 162 5.35 3.66 -12.45
CA GLU A 162 5.02 3.89 -13.86
C GLU A 162 5.11 5.37 -14.24
N ARG A 163 4.55 6.27 -13.43
CA ARG A 163 4.57 7.72 -13.70
C ARG A 163 5.96 8.32 -13.67
N HIS A 164 6.84 7.76 -12.86
CA HIS A 164 8.24 8.17 -12.77
C HIS A 164 9.17 7.35 -13.67
N GLU A 165 8.62 6.59 -14.62
CA GLU A 165 9.36 5.81 -15.63
C GLU A 165 10.36 4.81 -15.02
N ALA A 166 10.16 4.40 -13.77
CA ALA A 166 10.96 3.37 -13.12
C ALA A 166 10.57 1.96 -13.58
N VAL A 167 9.34 1.77 -14.04
CA VAL A 167 8.83 0.52 -14.59
C VAL A 167 7.95 0.78 -15.81
N SER A 168 7.81 -0.19 -16.69
CA SER A 168 6.88 -0.10 -17.81
C SER A 168 5.42 -0.30 -17.37
N ALA A 169 4.47 0.25 -18.13
CA ALA A 169 3.03 0.05 -17.86
C ALA A 169 2.60 -1.42 -17.91
N ASN A 170 3.34 -2.26 -18.65
CA ASN A 170 3.06 -3.69 -18.82
C ASN A 170 3.91 -4.57 -17.89
N ALA A 171 4.71 -3.99 -16.99
CA ALA A 171 5.55 -4.76 -16.08
C ALA A 171 4.70 -5.68 -15.19
N LYS A 172 5.13 -6.93 -15.04
CA LYS A 172 4.47 -7.90 -14.17
C LYS A 172 4.72 -7.57 -12.69
N TYR A 173 3.92 -8.14 -11.81
CA TYR A 173 4.03 -7.93 -10.37
C TYR A 173 5.46 -8.24 -9.85
N ASP A 174 5.96 -9.43 -10.12
CA ASP A 174 7.27 -9.87 -9.63
C ASP A 174 8.42 -9.06 -10.24
N GLU A 175 8.30 -8.62 -11.49
CA GLU A 175 9.27 -7.75 -12.16
C GLU A 175 9.39 -6.39 -11.42
N ILE A 176 8.27 -5.79 -11.05
CA ILE A 176 8.26 -4.54 -10.27
C ILE A 176 8.85 -4.77 -8.88
N ARG A 177 8.43 -5.85 -8.20
CA ARG A 177 8.93 -6.24 -6.89
C ARG A 177 10.45 -6.35 -6.87
N GLU A 178 11.01 -7.11 -7.81
CA GLU A 178 12.46 -7.33 -7.92
C GLU A 178 13.25 -6.04 -8.24
N ILE A 179 12.70 -5.14 -9.06
CA ILE A 179 13.32 -3.85 -9.34
C ILE A 179 13.44 -3.03 -8.05
N VAL A 180 12.36 -2.96 -7.24
CA VAL A 180 12.37 -2.21 -5.99
C VAL A 180 13.30 -2.85 -4.95
N GLU A 181 13.22 -4.17 -4.75
CA GLU A 181 14.07 -4.92 -3.81
C GLU A 181 15.56 -4.75 -4.12
N ARG A 182 15.94 -4.84 -5.39
CA ARG A 182 17.33 -4.65 -5.87
C ARG A 182 17.78 -3.20 -5.71
N ALA A 183 16.91 -2.25 -6.02
CA ALA A 183 17.22 -0.84 -5.88
C ALA A 183 17.50 -0.44 -4.44
N LEU A 184 16.70 -0.95 -3.49
CA LEU A 184 16.78 -0.59 -2.07
C LEU A 184 17.76 -1.46 -1.27
N GLN A 185 18.40 -2.45 -1.87
CA GLN A 185 19.37 -3.31 -1.19
C GLN A 185 20.54 -2.52 -0.59
N ARG A 186 21.00 -1.47 -1.26
CA ARG A 186 22.07 -0.59 -0.77
C ARG A 186 21.58 0.37 0.31
N GLU A 187 20.35 0.82 0.22
CA GLU A 187 19.73 1.73 1.21
C GLU A 187 19.58 1.04 2.57
N ALA A 188 19.23 -0.24 2.59
CA ALA A 188 19.17 -1.03 3.82
C ALA A 188 20.50 -1.05 4.58
N ALA A 189 21.63 -1.03 3.87
CA ALA A 189 22.97 -1.00 4.47
C ALA A 189 23.35 0.38 5.05
N THR A 190 22.72 1.45 4.59
CA THR A 190 23.05 2.85 4.97
C THR A 190 22.02 3.49 5.91
N THR A 191 20.86 2.87 6.10
CA THR A 191 19.78 3.42 6.92
C THR A 191 20.18 3.41 8.39
N ARG A 192 20.48 4.57 8.94
CA ARG A 192 20.69 4.76 10.39
C ARG A 192 19.33 4.81 11.08
N PRO A 193 19.10 4.05 12.18
CA PRO A 193 17.96 4.30 13.04
C PRO A 193 18.06 5.72 13.58
N GLY A 194 17.02 6.54 13.45
CA GLY A 194 16.98 7.86 14.07
C GLY A 194 16.83 9.08 13.16
N LEU A 195 16.47 8.93 11.88
CA LEU A 195 15.99 10.10 11.12
C LEU A 195 14.58 10.47 11.60
N GLU A 196 14.50 11.11 12.75
CA GLU A 196 13.27 11.81 13.15
C GLU A 196 13.05 12.95 12.17
N SER A 197 11.95 12.88 11.42
CA SER A 197 11.56 13.91 10.48
C SER A 197 11.22 15.19 11.23
N LEU A 198 11.88 16.28 10.86
CA LEU A 198 11.61 17.65 11.35
C LEU A 198 10.42 18.29 10.59
N SER A 199 9.67 17.56 9.78
CA SER A 199 8.61 18.11 8.95
C SER A 199 7.29 18.22 9.70
N GLU A 200 6.82 19.45 9.93
CA GLU A 200 5.50 19.78 10.45
C GLU A 200 4.34 19.34 9.52
N ASN A 201 4.62 19.04 8.25
CA ASN A 201 3.65 18.62 7.24
C ASN A 201 3.54 17.09 7.10
N ARG A 202 3.79 16.35 8.13
CA ARG A 202 3.73 14.89 8.15
C ARG A 202 2.27 14.42 8.03
N PRO A 203 1.90 13.63 7.00
CA PRO A 203 0.60 12.99 7.03
C PRO A 203 0.56 12.03 8.23
N VAL A 204 -0.31 12.30 9.19
CA VAL A 204 -0.55 11.38 10.31
C VAL A 204 -1.26 10.14 9.74
N VAL A 205 -0.57 9.01 9.80
CA VAL A 205 -1.05 7.81 9.13
C VAL A 205 -1.88 6.96 10.06
N HIS A 206 -1.30 6.53 11.16
CA HIS A 206 -1.94 5.68 12.16
C HIS A 206 -1.23 5.85 13.50
N PRO A 207 -1.92 5.60 14.63
CA PRO A 207 -1.24 5.45 15.91
C PRO A 207 -0.19 4.35 15.85
N ALA A 208 0.88 4.51 16.62
CA ALA A 208 1.85 3.44 16.79
C ALA A 208 1.17 2.18 17.35
N SER A 209 1.51 1.01 16.83
CA SER A 209 0.98 -0.30 17.24
C SER A 209 2.13 -1.27 17.49
N ALA A 210 1.85 -2.40 18.14
CA ALA A 210 2.87 -3.39 18.43
C ALA A 210 3.63 -3.82 17.17
N MET A 211 2.90 -4.10 16.07
CA MET A 211 3.52 -4.52 14.81
C MET A 211 4.28 -3.39 14.13
N SER A 212 3.79 -2.15 14.17
CA SER A 212 4.45 -1.02 13.53
C SER A 212 5.75 -0.58 14.26
N MET A 213 5.84 -0.85 15.56
CA MET A 213 7.01 -0.52 16.40
C MET A 213 7.98 -1.68 16.59
N MET A 214 7.67 -2.86 16.03
CA MET A 214 8.52 -4.04 16.14
C MET A 214 9.89 -3.78 15.50
N SER A 215 10.96 -4.19 16.18
CA SER A 215 12.32 -4.17 15.62
C SER A 215 12.43 -5.15 14.46
N ARG A 216 12.96 -4.69 13.34
CA ARG A 216 13.14 -5.45 12.11
C ARG A 216 14.57 -5.35 11.60
N ASP A 217 14.98 -6.32 10.80
CA ASP A 217 16.18 -6.17 9.98
C ASP A 217 16.11 -4.90 9.13
N ALA A 218 17.25 -4.25 8.92
CA ALA A 218 17.32 -2.96 8.21
C ALA A 218 16.73 -3.05 6.79
N ARG A 219 16.90 -4.18 6.10
CA ARG A 219 16.33 -4.39 4.77
C ARG A 219 14.81 -4.49 4.80
N VAL A 220 14.27 -5.24 5.76
CA VAL A 220 12.82 -5.37 5.98
C VAL A 220 12.22 -4.00 6.30
N GLN A 221 12.88 -3.23 7.18
CA GLN A 221 12.42 -1.90 7.56
C GLN A 221 12.36 -0.95 6.36
N VAL A 222 13.38 -0.94 5.50
CA VAL A 222 13.39 -0.08 4.30
C VAL A 222 12.25 -0.46 3.33
N LEU A 223 11.99 -1.75 3.12
CA LEU A 223 10.90 -2.20 2.26
C LEU A 223 9.52 -1.85 2.84
N ASN A 224 9.36 -2.00 4.15
CA ASN A 224 8.16 -1.62 4.89
C ASN A 224 7.90 -0.12 4.76
N GLU A 225 8.89 0.72 5.06
CA GLU A 225 8.79 2.18 4.95
C GLU A 225 8.50 2.63 3.52
N MET A 226 9.17 2.05 2.52
CA MET A 226 8.94 2.38 1.11
C MET A 226 7.49 2.12 0.70
N HIS A 227 6.91 1.00 1.13
CA HIS A 227 5.51 0.72 0.83
C HIS A 227 4.57 1.70 1.53
N GLY A 228 4.77 1.99 2.82
CA GLY A 228 4.02 3.01 3.56
C GLY A 228 4.07 4.38 2.87
N LEU A 229 5.26 4.81 2.43
CA LEU A 229 5.47 6.05 1.67
C LEU A 229 4.68 6.07 0.35
N PHE A 230 4.65 4.96 -0.38
CA PHE A 230 3.85 4.87 -1.61
C PHE A 230 2.36 4.95 -1.36
N VAL A 231 1.87 4.30 -0.30
CA VAL A 231 0.46 4.38 0.10
C VAL A 231 0.09 5.84 0.41
N GLN A 232 0.92 6.55 1.18
CA GLN A 232 0.69 7.97 1.51
C GLN A 232 0.72 8.85 0.26
N LEU A 233 1.73 8.67 -0.58
CA LEU A 233 1.83 9.41 -1.83
C LEU A 233 0.62 9.19 -2.72
N GLY A 234 0.18 7.94 -2.84
CA GLY A 234 -0.98 7.56 -3.65
C GLY A 234 -2.30 8.12 -3.16
N LYS A 235 -2.45 8.26 -1.83
CA LYS A 235 -3.65 8.83 -1.19
C LYS A 235 -3.69 10.36 -1.32
N HIS A 236 -2.58 11.05 -1.09
CA HIS A 236 -2.58 12.50 -0.90
C HIS A 236 -2.14 13.30 -2.12
N HIS A 237 -1.31 12.75 -2.99
CA HIS A 237 -0.76 13.47 -4.15
C HIS A 237 -0.94 12.74 -5.47
N CYS A 238 -0.61 11.44 -5.54
CA CYS A 238 -0.58 10.70 -6.79
C CYS A 238 -1.92 10.04 -7.09
N ALA A 239 -3.01 10.82 -7.11
CA ALA A 239 -4.35 10.32 -7.44
C ALA A 239 -4.44 9.78 -8.87
N LYS A 240 -5.39 8.82 -9.11
CA LYS A 240 -5.53 8.16 -10.41
C LYS A 240 -5.88 9.15 -11.53
N LYS A 241 -6.81 10.07 -11.30
CA LYS A 241 -7.33 10.99 -12.33
C LYS A 241 -6.67 12.37 -12.32
N GLU A 242 -6.49 12.97 -11.15
CA GLU A 242 -5.99 14.35 -11.02
C GLU A 242 -4.86 14.36 -9.97
N PRO A 243 -3.62 14.00 -10.36
CA PRO A 243 -2.51 14.05 -9.43
C PRO A 243 -2.12 15.50 -9.10
N ALA A 244 -1.77 15.75 -7.82
CA ALA A 244 -1.35 17.06 -7.32
C ALA A 244 0.18 17.18 -7.39
N CYS A 245 0.75 17.10 -8.61
CA CYS A 245 2.20 17.09 -8.83
C CYS A 245 2.89 18.40 -8.41
N ASP A 246 2.20 19.52 -8.44
CA ASP A 246 2.68 20.84 -8.01
C ASP A 246 3.02 20.93 -6.53
N ARG A 247 2.42 20.08 -5.69
CA ARG A 247 2.64 19.99 -4.25
C ARG A 247 3.28 18.67 -3.82
N CYS A 248 3.65 17.84 -4.78
CA CYS A 248 4.20 16.51 -4.54
C CYS A 248 5.71 16.58 -4.26
N PRO A 249 6.23 15.89 -3.22
CA PRO A 249 7.68 15.81 -2.98
C PRO A 249 8.48 15.26 -4.16
N LEU A 250 7.82 14.58 -5.10
CA LEU A 250 8.42 14.01 -6.31
C LEU A 250 8.15 14.84 -7.58
N GLY A 251 7.49 15.99 -7.47
CA GLY A 251 7.02 16.76 -8.62
C GLY A 251 8.11 17.08 -9.64
N ASP A 252 9.29 17.46 -9.16
CA ASP A 252 10.44 17.82 -10.01
C ASP A 252 11.08 16.61 -10.71
N LEU A 253 10.84 15.38 -10.26
CA LEU A 253 11.39 14.18 -10.90
C LEU A 253 10.73 13.84 -12.24
N LEU A 254 9.54 14.40 -12.51
CA LEU A 254 8.78 14.10 -13.73
C LEU A 254 9.34 14.78 -15.00
N GLY A 255 10.41 15.57 -14.89
CA GLY A 255 11.02 16.23 -16.04
C GLY A 255 10.11 17.23 -16.77
N HIS A 256 8.87 17.42 -16.29
CA HIS A 256 7.96 18.46 -16.72
C HIS A 256 8.19 19.67 -15.83
N PRO A 257 8.37 20.88 -16.40
CA PRO A 257 8.47 22.07 -15.59
C PRO A 257 7.17 22.26 -14.82
N THR A 258 7.17 21.95 -13.52
CA THR A 258 6.07 22.19 -12.56
C THR A 258 5.79 23.71 -12.37
N GLY A 259 6.29 24.53 -13.27
CA GLY A 259 6.29 25.99 -13.18
C GLY A 259 5.83 26.74 -14.42
N ARG A 260 5.08 26.14 -15.34
CA ARG A 260 4.45 26.96 -16.42
C ARG A 260 3.26 26.23 -17.02
N ASP A 261 2.12 26.67 -16.64
CA ASP A 261 0.88 26.89 -17.34
C ASP A 261 -0.38 26.76 -16.47
N THR A 262 -0.30 27.04 -15.17
CA THR A 262 -1.50 27.23 -14.35
C THR A 262 -2.26 28.50 -14.79
N SER A 263 -1.59 29.48 -15.41
CA SER A 263 -2.23 30.69 -15.90
C SER A 263 -3.06 30.44 -17.17
N ARG A 264 -2.56 29.63 -18.11
CA ARG A 264 -3.29 29.27 -19.34
C ARG A 264 -4.46 28.35 -19.06
N ASN A 265 -4.29 27.35 -18.20
CA ASN A 265 -5.38 26.45 -17.81
C ASN A 265 -6.43 27.15 -16.91
N ARG A 266 -6.03 28.07 -16.02
CA ARG A 266 -6.98 28.90 -15.26
C ARG A 266 -7.77 29.83 -16.17
N ARG A 267 -7.14 30.47 -17.15
CA ARG A 267 -7.83 31.32 -18.15
C ARG A 267 -8.76 30.50 -19.04
N ALA A 268 -8.35 29.29 -19.48
CA ALA A 268 -9.21 28.41 -20.27
C ALA A 268 -10.40 27.85 -19.47
N ARG A 269 -10.21 27.50 -18.18
CA ARG A 269 -11.32 27.10 -17.29
C ARG A 269 -12.25 28.27 -16.94
N ALA A 270 -11.71 29.49 -16.73
CA ALA A 270 -12.50 30.68 -16.50
C ALA A 270 -13.33 31.06 -17.74
N ALA A 271 -12.73 30.99 -18.94
CA ALA A 271 -13.43 31.23 -20.20
C ALA A 271 -14.55 30.21 -20.48
N ARG A 272 -14.34 28.92 -20.18
CA ARG A 272 -15.38 27.87 -20.28
C ARG A 272 -16.52 28.07 -19.29
N ARG A 273 -16.21 28.49 -18.03
CA ARG A 273 -17.26 28.83 -17.04
C ARG A 273 -18.07 30.06 -17.44
N GLN A 274 -17.44 31.09 -18.00
CA GLN A 274 -18.14 32.28 -18.49
C GLN A 274 -18.95 31.99 -19.76
N GLY A 275 -18.47 31.13 -20.65
CA GLY A 275 -19.22 30.65 -21.80
C GLY A 275 -20.48 29.88 -21.42
N ALA A 276 -20.37 28.95 -20.50
CA ALA A 276 -21.49 28.14 -19.98
C ALA A 276 -22.53 29.00 -19.21
N ALA A 277 -22.09 30.04 -18.51
CA ALA A 277 -23.00 30.99 -17.84
C ALA A 277 -23.77 31.87 -18.84
N LYS A 278 -23.13 32.33 -19.92
CA LYS A 278 -23.78 33.08 -20.97
C LYS A 278 -24.80 32.25 -21.79
N GLU A 279 -24.51 30.95 -21.97
CA GLU A 279 -25.42 30.05 -22.67
C GLU A 279 -26.66 29.71 -21.83
N LYS A 280 -26.51 29.57 -20.50
CA LYS A 280 -27.65 29.42 -19.58
C LYS A 280 -28.53 30.67 -19.53
N SER A 281 -27.96 31.88 -19.55
CA SER A 281 -28.75 33.13 -19.51
C SER A 281 -29.48 33.40 -20.81
N ARG A 282 -29.04 32.87 -21.96
CA ARG A 282 -29.75 32.94 -23.24
C ARG A 282 -30.98 32.04 -23.33
N LYS A 283 -30.97 30.89 -22.63
CA LYS A 283 -32.10 29.93 -22.62
C LYS A 283 -33.30 30.35 -21.75
N TRP A 284 -33.17 31.43 -20.98
CA TRP A 284 -34.24 31.96 -20.11
C TRP A 284 -34.83 33.28 -20.62
N ARG A 285 -34.56 33.66 -21.87
CA ARG A 285 -35.16 34.83 -22.54
C ARG A 285 -35.81 34.43 -23.86
N VAL A 286 -36.72 33.47 -23.80
CA VAL A 286 -37.74 33.24 -24.84
C VAL A 286 -39.03 32.82 -24.13
#